data_d8d6e1f2223218a0f8ef66464cdbd421
#
_entry.id   d8d6e1f2223218a0f8ef66464cdbd421
#
_cell.length_a   1.000
_cell.length_b   1.000
_cell.length_c   1.000
_cell.angle_alpha   90.00
_cell.angle_beta   90.00
_cell.angle_gamma   90.00
#
_symmetry.space_group_name_H-M   'P 1'
#
loop_
_entity.id
_entity.type
_entity.pdbx_description
1 polymer ?
#
loop_
_entity_poly.entity_id
_entity_poly.type
_entity_poly.pdbx_seq_one_letter_code
_entity_poly.pdbx_strand_id
1 'polypeptide(L)'
;MLANVFFEHNIIELSTKSRDGFNIFLAEIVATFGLVFIIFATLKDGKTTVAACVATYITAGYWFTSSTSFANPAVAIARTFTESFTGINYLNTPTYIIAELIGALVAVFLIKKLLLK
;
A
#
# COMPACT_ATOMS: atom_id res chain seq x y z
N MET A 1 7.85 -12.83 -7.40
CA MET A 1 8.68 -13.88 -8.02
C MET A 1 8.49 -15.23 -7.36
N LEU A 2 8.78 -15.37 -6.06
CA LEU A 2 8.54 -16.64 -5.35
C LEU A 2 7.06 -17.06 -5.38
N ALA A 3 6.14 -16.11 -5.17
CA ALA A 3 4.71 -16.38 -5.28
C ALA A 3 4.31 -16.87 -6.68
N ASN A 4 4.93 -16.35 -7.73
CA ASN A 4 4.68 -16.82 -9.10
C ASN A 4 5.04 -18.30 -9.25
N VAL A 5 6.15 -18.72 -8.65
CA VAL A 5 6.56 -20.13 -8.65
C VAL A 5 5.53 -20.99 -7.93
N PHE A 6 5.03 -20.56 -6.78
CA PHE A 6 4.04 -21.29 -5.98
C PHE A 6 2.72 -21.49 -6.72
N PHE A 7 2.34 -20.55 -7.57
CA PHE A 7 1.09 -20.61 -8.34
C PHE A 7 1.31 -21.00 -9.81
N GLU A 8 2.45 -21.63 -10.10
CA GLU A 8 2.79 -22.15 -11.45
C GLU A 8 2.84 -21.06 -12.53
N HIS A 9 3.12 -19.81 -12.15
CA HIS A 9 3.40 -18.71 -13.06
C HIS A 9 4.89 -18.63 -13.39
N ASN A 10 5.22 -17.91 -14.47
CA ASN A 10 6.62 -17.59 -14.76
C ASN A 10 7.25 -16.81 -13.60
N ILE A 11 8.56 -16.98 -13.38
CA ILE A 11 9.27 -16.32 -12.27
C ILE A 11 9.09 -14.81 -12.33
N ILE A 12 9.19 -14.22 -13.53
CA ILE A 12 8.91 -12.80 -13.77
C ILE A 12 7.82 -12.74 -14.83
N GLU A 13 6.71 -12.09 -14.50
CA GLU A 13 5.57 -11.97 -15.38
C GLU A 13 4.95 -10.59 -15.21
N LEU A 14 4.98 -9.77 -16.27
CA LEU A 14 4.42 -8.41 -16.21
C LEU A 14 2.90 -8.47 -16.07
N SER A 15 2.38 -7.75 -15.09
CA SER A 15 0.95 -7.70 -14.84
C SER A 15 0.23 -6.86 -15.89
N THR A 16 -0.92 -7.37 -16.34
CA THR A 16 -1.84 -6.63 -17.19
C THR A 16 -3.04 -6.08 -16.42
N LYS A 17 -3.08 -6.30 -15.11
CA LYS A 17 -4.21 -5.88 -14.28
C LYS A 17 -4.27 -4.37 -14.14
N SER A 18 -5.26 -3.76 -14.77
CA SER A 18 -5.48 -2.31 -14.69
C SER A 18 -5.97 -1.90 -13.30
N ARG A 19 -5.36 -0.84 -12.76
CA ARG A 19 -5.77 -0.22 -11.50
C ARG A 19 -5.74 1.29 -11.68
N ASP A 20 -6.62 1.78 -12.52
CA ASP A 20 -6.73 3.20 -12.82
C ASP A 20 -8.06 3.77 -12.30
N GLY A 21 -8.18 5.11 -12.39
CA GLY A 21 -9.36 5.83 -11.95
C GLY A 21 -9.15 6.62 -10.67
N PHE A 22 -9.89 7.70 -10.55
CA PHE A 22 -9.79 8.60 -9.41
C PHE A 22 -10.14 7.92 -8.09
N ASN A 23 -11.12 7.02 -8.11
CA ASN A 23 -11.53 6.30 -6.89
C ASN A 23 -10.40 5.44 -6.32
N ILE A 24 -9.67 4.75 -7.18
CA ILE A 24 -8.54 3.92 -6.77
C ILE A 24 -7.38 4.79 -6.29
N PHE A 25 -7.11 5.90 -6.99
CA PHE A 25 -6.10 6.86 -6.60
C PHE A 25 -6.39 7.42 -5.20
N LEU A 26 -7.62 7.87 -4.96
CA LEU A 26 -8.03 8.38 -3.65
C LEU A 26 -7.97 7.30 -2.57
N ALA A 27 -8.39 6.09 -2.88
CA ALA A 27 -8.32 4.96 -1.95
C ALA A 27 -6.88 4.68 -1.52
N GLU A 28 -5.92 4.77 -2.43
CA GLU A 28 -4.51 4.55 -2.12
C GLU A 28 -3.93 5.68 -1.26
N ILE A 29 -4.36 6.92 -1.49
CA ILE A 29 -4.00 8.05 -0.61
C ILE A 29 -4.48 7.77 0.83
N VAL A 30 -5.74 7.37 0.98
CA VAL A 30 -6.34 7.06 2.28
C VAL A 30 -5.64 5.87 2.93
N ALA A 31 -5.36 4.83 2.16
CA ALA A 31 -4.68 3.63 2.67
C ALA A 31 -3.29 3.97 3.22
N THR A 32 -2.51 4.74 2.48
CA THR A 32 -1.17 5.13 2.91
C THR A 32 -1.20 6.11 4.09
N PHE A 33 -2.13 7.06 4.06
CA PHE A 33 -2.35 7.96 5.19
C PHE A 33 -2.60 7.17 6.48
N GLY A 34 -3.54 6.25 6.45
CA GLY A 34 -3.88 5.43 7.61
C GLY A 34 -2.73 4.56 8.09
N LEU A 35 -1.96 3.97 7.16
CA LEU A 35 -0.80 3.17 7.51
C LEU A 35 0.25 3.99 8.25
N VAL A 36 0.63 5.15 7.72
CA VAL A 36 1.62 6.03 8.36
C VAL A 36 1.11 6.51 9.71
N PHE A 37 -0.17 6.87 9.80
CA PHE A 37 -0.78 7.30 11.06
C PHE A 37 -0.70 6.20 12.13
N ILE A 38 -1.04 4.97 11.78
CA ILE A 38 -1.00 3.82 12.71
C ILE A 38 0.42 3.54 13.17
N ILE A 39 1.40 3.60 12.27
CA ILE A 39 2.80 3.39 12.63
C ILE A 39 3.22 4.40 13.71
N PHE A 40 2.98 5.67 13.46
CA PHE A 40 3.37 6.72 14.43
C PHE A 40 2.58 6.65 15.72
N ALA A 41 1.29 6.31 15.66
CA ALA A 41 0.45 6.23 16.86
C ALA A 41 0.87 5.08 17.78
N THR A 42 1.42 4.01 17.24
CA THR A 42 1.81 2.80 18.01
C THR A 42 3.31 2.69 18.25
N LEU A 43 4.11 3.62 17.71
CA LEU A 43 5.57 3.52 17.73
C LEU A 43 6.13 3.41 19.17
N LYS A 44 5.54 4.12 20.12
CA LYS A 44 5.97 4.11 21.53
C LYS A 44 5.62 2.81 22.25
N ASP A 45 4.72 2.01 21.71
CA ASP A 45 4.22 0.78 22.34
C ASP A 45 5.05 -0.45 21.96
N GLY A 46 6.13 -0.25 21.21
CA GLY A 46 7.07 -1.29 20.84
C GLY A 46 6.85 -1.92 19.48
N LYS A 47 7.90 -2.56 18.96
CA LYS A 47 7.92 -3.11 17.59
C LYS A 47 6.83 -4.16 17.35
N THR A 48 6.56 -5.01 18.34
CA THR A 48 5.54 -6.06 18.21
C THR A 48 4.14 -5.45 18.04
N THR A 49 3.84 -4.40 18.80
CA THR A 49 2.56 -3.69 18.68
C THR A 49 2.41 -3.02 17.32
N VAL A 50 3.47 -2.34 16.86
CA VAL A 50 3.48 -1.74 15.53
C VAL A 50 3.21 -2.79 14.46
N ALA A 51 3.93 -3.91 14.51
CA ALA A 51 3.78 -4.99 13.53
C ALA A 51 2.35 -5.56 13.52
N ALA A 52 1.76 -5.80 14.69
CA ALA A 52 0.41 -6.32 14.82
C ALA A 52 -0.63 -5.33 14.26
N CYS A 53 -0.49 -4.05 14.59
CA CYS A 53 -1.40 -3.02 14.11
C CYS A 53 -1.28 -2.81 12.59
N VAL A 54 -0.07 -2.82 12.05
CA VAL A 54 0.15 -2.72 10.60
C VAL A 54 -0.46 -3.92 9.87
N ALA A 55 -0.21 -5.13 10.35
CA ALA A 55 -0.75 -6.34 9.75
C ALA A 55 -2.29 -6.32 9.74
N THR A 56 -2.89 -5.94 10.86
CA THR A 56 -4.35 -5.83 10.97
C THR A 56 -4.90 -4.75 10.04
N TYR A 57 -4.25 -3.60 9.98
CA TYR A 57 -4.67 -2.50 9.11
C TYR A 57 -4.62 -2.89 7.63
N ILE A 58 -3.53 -3.49 7.17
CA ILE A 58 -3.39 -3.91 5.78
C ILE A 58 -4.42 -4.98 5.44
N THR A 59 -4.66 -5.93 6.34
CA THR A 59 -5.68 -6.96 6.15
C THR A 59 -7.06 -6.33 5.99
N ALA A 60 -7.42 -5.39 6.85
CA ALA A 60 -8.69 -4.66 6.73
C ALA A 60 -8.74 -3.84 5.44
N GLY A 61 -7.63 -3.24 5.04
CA GLY A 61 -7.52 -2.40 3.84
C GLY A 61 -7.88 -3.14 2.55
N TYR A 62 -7.63 -4.43 2.47
CA TYR A 62 -8.07 -5.23 1.33
C TYR A 62 -9.59 -5.21 1.17
N TRP A 63 -10.33 -4.99 2.23
CA TRP A 63 -11.77 -5.02 2.23
C TRP A 63 -12.41 -3.64 2.11
N PHE A 64 -11.81 -2.59 2.71
CA PHE A 64 -12.42 -1.28 2.70
C PHE A 64 -11.87 -0.33 1.62
N THR A 65 -10.77 -0.68 0.93
CA THR A 65 -10.22 0.13 -0.15
C THR A 65 -10.37 -0.56 -1.50
N SER A 66 -10.70 0.21 -2.54
CA SER A 66 -10.75 -0.29 -3.92
C SER A 66 -9.37 -0.52 -4.53
N SER A 67 -8.33 0.01 -3.90
CA SER A 67 -6.94 -0.11 -4.37
C SER A 67 -6.24 -1.37 -3.91
N THR A 68 -6.85 -2.18 -3.05
CA THR A 68 -6.26 -3.32 -2.33
C THR A 68 -5.13 -2.92 -1.37
N SER A 69 -5.07 -1.65 -0.98
CA SER A 69 -4.19 -1.17 0.10
C SER A 69 -2.71 -1.54 -0.07
N PHE A 70 -2.11 -1.17 -1.20
CA PHE A 70 -0.67 -1.36 -1.41
C PHE A 70 0.13 -0.56 -0.40
N ALA A 71 -0.20 0.71 -0.26
CA ALA A 71 0.34 1.64 0.75
C ALA A 71 1.87 1.68 0.84
N ASN A 72 2.58 1.27 -0.21
CA ASN A 72 4.04 1.17 -0.22
C ASN A 72 4.57 1.17 -1.65
N PRO A 73 5.43 2.13 -2.05
CA PRO A 73 6.00 2.17 -3.40
C PRO A 73 6.76 0.91 -3.78
N ALA A 74 7.48 0.29 -2.85
CA ALA A 74 8.20 -0.95 -3.12
C ALA A 74 7.23 -2.10 -3.46
N VAL A 75 6.09 -2.18 -2.78
CA VAL A 75 5.04 -3.16 -3.07
C VAL A 75 4.45 -2.90 -4.45
N ALA A 76 4.17 -1.64 -4.79
CA ALA A 76 3.64 -1.29 -6.11
C ALA A 76 4.61 -1.69 -7.22
N ILE A 77 5.90 -1.44 -7.06
CA ILE A 77 6.93 -1.85 -8.02
C ILE A 77 6.99 -3.38 -8.13
N ALA A 78 7.06 -4.07 -6.99
CA ALA A 78 7.17 -5.53 -6.97
C ALA A 78 5.98 -6.23 -7.62
N ARG A 79 4.77 -5.74 -7.40
CA ARG A 79 3.55 -6.31 -7.96
C ARG A 79 3.37 -6.08 -9.45
N THR A 80 4.16 -5.22 -10.06
CA THR A 80 4.26 -5.07 -11.51
C THR A 80 4.73 -6.36 -12.18
N PHE A 81 5.50 -7.18 -11.47
CA PHE A 81 6.12 -8.39 -12.00
C PHE A 81 5.34 -9.67 -11.71
N THR A 82 4.06 -9.57 -11.40
CA THR A 82 3.20 -10.72 -11.19
C THR A 82 1.85 -10.55 -11.90
N GLU A 83 1.49 -11.49 -12.76
CA GLU A 83 0.17 -11.56 -13.39
C GLU A 83 -0.76 -12.37 -12.49
N SER A 84 -1.23 -11.73 -11.41
CA SER A 84 -2.08 -12.35 -10.41
C SER A 84 -3.11 -11.34 -9.89
N PHE A 85 -3.99 -11.79 -9.00
CA PHE A 85 -4.98 -10.92 -8.36
C PHE A 85 -4.34 -9.69 -7.72
N THR A 86 -3.14 -9.84 -7.15
CA THR A 86 -2.44 -8.76 -6.46
C THR A 86 -1.54 -7.92 -7.38
N GLY A 87 -1.51 -8.22 -8.68
CA GLY A 87 -0.67 -7.52 -9.65
C GLY A 87 -1.18 -6.12 -10.00
N ILE A 88 -0.33 -5.34 -10.62
CA ILE A 88 -0.65 -4.01 -11.15
C ILE A 88 0.06 -3.81 -12.49
N ASN A 89 -0.67 -3.26 -13.45
CA ASN A 89 -0.08 -2.90 -14.75
C ASN A 89 0.98 -1.80 -14.54
N TYR A 90 2.12 -1.93 -15.22
CA TYR A 90 3.22 -0.96 -15.08
C TYR A 90 2.82 0.47 -15.44
N LEU A 91 1.78 0.66 -16.26
CA LEU A 91 1.26 1.99 -16.57
C LEU A 91 0.54 2.65 -15.40
N ASN A 92 0.04 1.86 -14.45
CA ASN A 92 -0.65 2.36 -13.26
C ASN A 92 0.28 2.49 -12.04
N THR A 93 1.45 1.87 -12.07
CA THR A 93 2.41 1.89 -10.96
C THR A 93 2.85 3.31 -10.57
N PRO A 94 3.21 4.21 -11.50
CA PRO A 94 3.56 5.60 -11.13
C PRO A 94 2.42 6.34 -10.42
N THR A 95 1.19 6.13 -10.85
CA THR A 95 0.01 6.75 -10.22
C THR A 95 -0.15 6.28 -8.76
N TYR A 96 0.05 4.99 -8.51
CA TYR A 96 0.04 4.44 -7.15
C TYR A 96 1.13 5.05 -6.28
N ILE A 97 2.34 5.16 -6.81
CA ILE A 97 3.47 5.74 -6.08
C ILE A 97 3.18 7.19 -5.71
N ILE A 98 2.65 7.98 -6.64
CA ILE A 98 2.27 9.37 -6.37
C ILE A 98 1.19 9.44 -5.27
N ALA A 99 0.16 8.61 -5.36
CA ALA A 99 -0.90 8.55 -4.36
C ALA A 99 -0.33 8.21 -2.97
N GLU A 100 0.56 7.25 -2.91
CA GLU A 100 1.21 6.81 -1.68
C GLU A 100 2.06 7.92 -1.06
N LEU A 101 2.82 8.65 -1.88
CA LEU A 101 3.61 9.78 -1.41
C LEU A 101 2.72 10.91 -0.86
N ILE A 102 1.63 11.22 -1.55
CA ILE A 102 0.67 12.22 -1.08
C ILE A 102 0.06 11.80 0.26
N GLY A 103 -0.38 10.57 0.39
CA GLY A 103 -0.95 10.04 1.63
C GLY A 103 0.03 10.11 2.79
N ALA A 104 1.28 9.71 2.56
CA ALA A 104 2.33 9.76 3.56
C ALA A 104 2.64 11.19 4.01
N LEU A 105 2.76 12.12 3.07
CA LEU A 105 3.04 13.53 3.37
C LEU A 105 1.91 14.17 4.18
N VAL A 106 0.67 13.92 3.81
CA VAL A 106 -0.49 14.43 4.56
C VAL A 106 -0.49 13.86 5.99
N ALA A 107 -0.22 12.57 6.13
CA ALA A 107 -0.16 11.93 7.44
C ALA A 107 0.92 12.54 8.32
N VAL A 108 2.13 12.71 7.81
CA VAL A 108 3.24 13.31 8.55
C VAL A 108 2.92 14.75 8.97
N PHE A 109 2.33 15.52 8.06
CA PHE A 109 1.94 16.90 8.38
C PHE A 109 0.92 16.95 9.53
N LEU A 110 -0.12 16.14 9.48
CA LEU A 110 -1.15 16.11 10.51
C LEU A 110 -0.60 15.57 11.84
N ILE A 111 0.24 14.55 11.79
CA ILE A 111 0.86 13.98 12.99
C ILE A 111 1.72 15.05 13.70
N LYS A 112 2.56 15.75 12.96
CA LYS A 112 3.38 16.84 13.53
C LYS A 112 2.54 17.92 14.14
N LYS A 113 1.45 18.30 13.49
CA LYS A 113 0.58 19.39 13.95
C LYS A 113 -0.26 18.99 15.18
N LEU A 114 -0.75 17.75 15.24
CA LEU A 114 -1.74 17.32 16.22
C LEU A 114 -1.16 16.48 17.36
N LEU A 115 -0.18 15.62 17.08
CA LEU A 115 0.31 14.63 18.04
C LEU A 115 1.68 14.96 18.63
N LEU A 116 2.51 15.71 17.91
CA LEU A 116 3.87 16.06 18.34
C LEU A 116 4.01 17.51 18.78
N LYS A 117 2.96 18.07 19.27
CA LYS A 117 3.01 19.42 19.87
C LYS A 117 3.77 19.44 21.19
#